data_cc71bd1133653a8427c4be25fb6aef0c
#
_entry.id   cc71bd1133653a8427c4be25fb6aef0c
#
_cell.length_a   1.000
_cell.length_b   1.000
_cell.length_c   1.000
_cell.angle_alpha   90.00
_cell.angle_beta   90.00
_cell.angle_gamma   90.00
#
_symmetry.space_group_name_H-M   'P 1'
#
loop_
_entity.id
_entity.type
_entity.pdbx_description
1 polymer ?
#
loop_
_entity_poly.entity_id
_entity_poly.type
_entity_poly.pdbx_seq_one_letter_code
_entity_poly.pdbx_strand_id
1 'polypeptide(L)'
;SADLCVPAFAGQTRNIAFWSSYVTPASTVNPSQPAVTVNNTAVGFSEATRTSVPLTFDSSGKATLSVNYADAGEMQLDARYTGSTATGDETLVINGSDKFVSAPAGLCIQPEATCSAANASCPAFRRAGEDFSVKISARAWQQDNDTDLCTGNGLTPNFALSGIALGSQLLAPQGGANGAVTTASYDHIANASGEM
;
A
#
# COMPACT_ATOMS: atom_id res chain seq x y z
N SER A 1 26.21 14.90 -41.70
CA SER A 1 25.28 15.16 -40.58
C SER A 1 25.20 13.92 -39.74
N ALA A 2 25.53 13.99 -38.47
CA ALA A 2 25.27 12.88 -37.56
C ALA A 2 23.76 12.78 -37.41
N ASP A 3 23.15 11.67 -37.82
CA ASP A 3 21.75 11.40 -37.58
C ASP A 3 21.55 11.30 -36.08
N LEU A 4 20.87 12.31 -35.50
CA LEU A 4 20.51 12.32 -34.08
C LEU A 4 19.44 11.27 -33.88
N CYS A 5 19.70 10.28 -33.01
CA CYS A 5 18.69 9.27 -32.65
C CYS A 5 17.62 9.97 -31.80
N VAL A 6 16.42 10.13 -32.35
CA VAL A 6 15.27 10.72 -31.64
C VAL A 6 14.44 9.56 -31.07
N PRO A 7 13.99 9.63 -29.81
CA PRO A 7 13.12 8.61 -29.25
C PRO A 7 11.81 8.47 -30.04
N ALA A 8 11.42 7.24 -30.35
CA ALA A 8 10.30 6.94 -31.26
C ALA A 8 8.95 7.56 -30.80
N PHE A 9 8.77 7.77 -29.50
CA PHE A 9 7.55 8.35 -28.94
C PHE A 9 7.65 9.82 -28.51
N ALA A 10 8.78 10.48 -28.82
CA ALA A 10 8.98 11.88 -28.43
C ALA A 10 7.83 12.78 -28.88
N GLY A 11 7.20 13.49 -27.94
CA GLY A 11 6.07 14.39 -28.19
C GLY A 11 4.77 13.69 -28.63
N GLN A 12 4.66 12.37 -28.46
CA GLN A 12 3.52 11.57 -28.91
C GLN A 12 2.69 11.08 -27.74
N THR A 13 1.38 10.90 -27.96
CA THR A 13 0.53 10.13 -27.06
C THR A 13 0.36 8.73 -27.62
N ARG A 14 0.55 7.72 -26.76
CA ARG A 14 0.40 6.30 -27.10
C ARG A 14 -0.43 5.59 -26.04
N ASN A 15 -1.25 4.65 -26.47
CA ASN A 15 -2.00 3.77 -25.58
C ASN A 15 -1.09 2.61 -25.15
N ILE A 16 -0.77 2.57 -23.87
CA ILE A 16 0.02 1.50 -23.27
C ILE A 16 -0.90 0.59 -22.48
N ALA A 17 -0.85 -0.70 -22.73
CA ALA A 17 -1.61 -1.70 -21.98
C ALA A 17 -0.85 -2.08 -20.71
N PHE A 18 -1.54 -2.01 -19.55
CA PHE A 18 -0.98 -2.35 -18.25
C PHE A 18 -1.75 -3.50 -17.62
N TRP A 19 -1.04 -4.30 -16.84
CA TRP A 19 -1.59 -5.27 -15.89
C TRP A 19 -0.64 -5.42 -14.71
N SER A 20 -1.12 -6.01 -13.62
CA SER A 20 -0.34 -6.24 -12.42
C SER A 20 -0.42 -7.69 -11.99
N SER A 21 0.52 -8.13 -11.16
CA SER A 21 0.48 -9.43 -10.51
C SER A 21 1.06 -9.35 -9.11
N TYR A 22 0.61 -10.27 -8.23
CA TYR A 22 1.12 -10.39 -6.88
C TYR A 22 2.50 -11.05 -6.89
N VAL A 23 3.43 -10.51 -6.09
CA VAL A 23 4.75 -11.10 -5.87
C VAL A 23 4.87 -11.57 -4.42
N THR A 24 4.57 -10.69 -3.46
CA THR A 24 4.55 -11.02 -2.04
C THR A 24 3.41 -10.27 -1.34
N PRO A 25 2.40 -10.99 -0.82
CA PRO A 25 2.19 -12.42 -0.93
C PRO A 25 1.94 -12.86 -2.38
N ALA A 26 2.20 -14.12 -2.72
CA ALA A 26 2.00 -14.66 -4.07
C ALA A 26 0.52 -14.67 -4.53
N SER A 27 -0.39 -14.51 -3.58
CA SER A 27 -1.82 -14.29 -3.81
C SER A 27 -2.38 -13.41 -2.70
N THR A 28 -3.38 -12.60 -3.03
CA THR A 28 -4.01 -11.75 -2.03
C THR A 28 -4.83 -12.56 -1.01
N VAL A 29 -4.79 -12.13 0.25
CA VAL A 29 -5.75 -12.54 1.29
C VAL A 29 -6.86 -11.49 1.49
N ASN A 30 -6.75 -10.34 0.82
CA ASN A 30 -7.74 -9.27 0.87
C ASN A 30 -9.00 -9.66 0.08
N PRO A 31 -10.17 -9.79 0.72
CA PRO A 31 -11.40 -10.21 0.04
C PRO A 31 -11.88 -9.20 -1.01
N SER A 32 -11.51 -7.93 -0.90
CA SER A 32 -11.88 -6.90 -1.89
C SER A 32 -10.97 -6.88 -3.12
N GLN A 33 -9.80 -7.53 -3.06
CA GLN A 33 -8.83 -7.61 -4.16
C GLN A 33 -8.62 -6.26 -4.87
N PRO A 34 -8.12 -5.23 -4.17
CA PRO A 34 -7.98 -3.91 -4.77
C PRO A 34 -7.03 -3.97 -5.97
N ALA A 35 -7.46 -3.42 -7.09
CA ALA A 35 -6.63 -3.34 -8.28
C ALA A 35 -5.55 -2.27 -8.12
N VAL A 36 -4.38 -2.50 -8.72
CA VAL A 36 -3.42 -1.42 -8.97
C VAL A 36 -4.06 -0.43 -9.95
N THR A 37 -3.88 0.86 -9.72
CA THR A 37 -4.30 1.90 -10.66
C THR A 37 -3.09 2.58 -11.29
N VAL A 38 -3.21 2.91 -12.57
CA VAL A 38 -2.25 3.73 -13.33
C VAL A 38 -3.00 4.96 -13.82
N ASN A 39 -2.55 6.15 -13.44
CA ASN A 39 -3.26 7.42 -13.71
C ASN A 39 -4.76 7.34 -13.34
N ASN A 40 -5.07 6.81 -12.14
CA ASN A 40 -6.43 6.57 -11.63
C ASN A 40 -7.27 5.54 -12.43
N THR A 41 -6.68 4.81 -13.37
CA THR A 41 -7.35 3.76 -14.13
C THR A 41 -6.95 2.40 -13.55
N ALA A 42 -7.93 1.61 -13.12
CA ALA A 42 -7.69 0.26 -12.61
C ALA A 42 -7.15 -0.65 -13.71
N VAL A 43 -6.07 -1.39 -13.42
CA VAL A 43 -5.49 -2.35 -14.35
C VAL A 43 -5.84 -3.78 -13.93
N GLY A 44 -5.91 -4.69 -14.90
CA GLY A 44 -6.21 -6.09 -14.62
C GLY A 44 -5.05 -6.83 -13.95
N PHE A 45 -5.30 -8.07 -13.53
CA PHE A 45 -4.32 -8.92 -12.83
C PHE A 45 -3.57 -9.88 -13.76
N SER A 46 -3.71 -9.72 -15.07
CA SER A 46 -3.03 -10.56 -16.07
C SER A 46 -3.00 -9.85 -17.42
N GLU A 47 -2.14 -10.33 -18.33
CA GLU A 47 -2.11 -9.83 -19.70
C GLU A 47 -3.46 -9.98 -20.42
N ALA A 48 -4.23 -11.03 -20.10
CA ALA A 48 -5.55 -11.26 -20.70
C ALA A 48 -6.58 -10.19 -20.28
N THR A 49 -6.40 -9.61 -19.08
CA THR A 49 -7.28 -8.57 -18.51
C THR A 49 -6.64 -7.19 -18.50
N ARG A 50 -5.57 -7.01 -19.30
CA ARG A 50 -4.83 -5.73 -19.38
C ARG A 50 -5.73 -4.55 -19.72
N THR A 51 -5.40 -3.39 -19.20
CA THR A 51 -6.14 -2.15 -19.41
C THR A 51 -5.27 -1.15 -20.15
N SER A 52 -5.84 -0.52 -21.17
CA SER A 52 -5.14 0.47 -21.99
C SER A 52 -5.22 1.85 -21.33
N VAL A 53 -4.07 2.49 -21.13
CA VAL A 53 -3.95 3.83 -20.53
C VAL A 53 -3.20 4.73 -21.52
N PRO A 54 -3.75 5.89 -21.89
CA PRO A 54 -3.04 6.84 -22.74
C PRO A 54 -1.91 7.50 -21.97
N LEU A 55 -0.69 7.48 -22.53
CA LEU A 55 0.48 8.16 -21.99
C LEU A 55 0.99 9.17 -23.00
N THR A 56 1.24 10.40 -22.55
CA THR A 56 1.91 11.44 -23.35
C THR A 56 3.39 11.45 -23.02
N PHE A 57 4.22 11.24 -24.01
CA PHE A 57 5.66 11.22 -23.90
C PHE A 57 6.22 12.62 -24.17
N ASP A 58 7.19 13.04 -23.38
CA ASP A 58 7.91 14.32 -23.57
C ASP A 58 8.88 14.25 -24.77
N SER A 59 9.60 15.35 -25.03
CA SER A 59 10.58 15.41 -26.11
C SER A 59 11.76 14.46 -25.93
N SER A 60 11.98 13.92 -24.73
CA SER A 60 13.02 12.92 -24.45
C SER A 60 12.50 11.48 -24.54
N GLY A 61 11.21 11.30 -24.90
CA GLY A 61 10.57 9.99 -24.99
C GLY A 61 10.20 9.38 -23.64
N LYS A 62 10.05 10.19 -22.59
CA LYS A 62 9.63 9.75 -21.25
C LYS A 62 8.19 10.15 -20.98
N ALA A 63 7.44 9.29 -20.31
CA ALA A 63 6.12 9.60 -19.79
C ALA A 63 6.11 9.39 -18.27
N THR A 64 5.57 10.37 -17.54
CA THR A 64 5.35 10.24 -16.10
C THR A 64 3.95 9.69 -15.87
N LEU A 65 3.82 8.74 -14.96
CA LEU A 65 2.55 8.18 -14.54
C LEU A 65 2.49 8.08 -13.02
N SER A 66 1.27 8.11 -12.48
CA SER A 66 1.01 7.80 -11.07
C SER A 66 0.55 6.36 -10.94
N VAL A 67 1.09 5.67 -9.94
CA VAL A 67 0.68 4.31 -9.58
C VAL A 67 0.16 4.33 -8.15
N ASN A 68 -0.98 3.69 -7.90
CA ASN A 68 -1.53 3.51 -6.57
C ASN A 68 -1.96 2.05 -6.37
N TYR A 69 -1.73 1.53 -5.16
CA TYR A 69 -2.22 0.25 -4.70
C TYR A 69 -2.69 0.38 -3.26
N ALA A 70 -3.97 0.11 -3.01
CA ALA A 70 -4.64 0.37 -1.73
C ALA A 70 -4.44 -0.73 -0.67
N ASP A 71 -3.47 -1.61 -0.85
CA ASP A 71 -3.09 -2.66 0.10
C ASP A 71 -1.56 -2.71 0.24
N ALA A 72 -1.05 -3.62 1.04
CA ALA A 72 0.37 -3.82 1.24
C ALA A 72 0.90 -5.01 0.43
N GLY A 73 2.21 -5.01 0.18
CA GLY A 73 2.92 -6.09 -0.48
C GLY A 73 3.80 -5.65 -1.63
N GLU A 74 4.51 -6.61 -2.22
CA GLU A 74 5.27 -6.43 -3.45
C GLU A 74 4.39 -6.82 -4.65
N MET A 75 4.22 -5.88 -5.57
CA MET A 75 3.46 -6.06 -6.80
C MET A 75 4.39 -5.91 -7.99
N GLN A 76 4.15 -6.66 -9.07
CA GLN A 76 4.74 -6.40 -10.37
C GLN A 76 3.73 -5.64 -11.23
N LEU A 77 4.20 -4.60 -11.91
CA LEU A 77 3.46 -3.87 -12.94
C LEU A 77 4.10 -4.18 -14.28
N ASP A 78 3.31 -4.68 -15.20
CA ASP A 78 3.70 -4.98 -16.57
C ASP A 78 3.07 -3.98 -17.53
N ALA A 79 3.79 -3.67 -18.59
CA ALA A 79 3.37 -2.75 -19.64
C ALA A 79 3.65 -3.32 -21.03
N ARG A 80 2.73 -3.09 -21.96
CA ARG A 80 2.90 -3.48 -23.35
C ARG A 80 2.37 -2.41 -24.29
N TYR A 81 3.20 -2.02 -25.23
CA TYR A 81 2.78 -1.29 -26.41
C TYR A 81 2.65 -2.26 -27.59
N THR A 82 1.60 -2.11 -28.38
CA THR A 82 1.42 -2.79 -29.65
C THR A 82 1.09 -1.74 -30.70
N GLY A 83 1.95 -1.63 -31.68
CA GLY A 83 1.78 -0.72 -32.80
C GLY A 83 0.55 -1.04 -33.63
N SER A 84 0.14 -0.08 -34.45
CA SER A 84 -1.02 -0.19 -35.32
C SER A 84 -0.82 0.57 -36.61
N THR A 85 -1.65 0.29 -37.62
CA THR A 85 -1.71 1.04 -38.88
C THR A 85 -1.97 2.54 -38.65
N ALA A 86 -2.80 2.86 -37.64
CA ALA A 86 -3.10 4.24 -37.29
C ALA A 86 -1.89 5.02 -36.74
N THR A 87 -0.93 4.32 -36.14
CA THR A 87 0.32 4.87 -35.61
C THR A 87 1.51 4.68 -36.54
N GLY A 88 1.32 3.92 -37.63
CA GLY A 88 2.35 3.66 -38.65
C GLY A 88 3.47 2.75 -38.19
N ASP A 89 3.21 1.91 -37.19
CA ASP A 89 4.20 1.05 -36.51
C ASP A 89 3.64 -0.36 -36.20
N GLU A 90 2.85 -0.91 -37.09
CA GLU A 90 2.03 -2.14 -36.92
C GLU A 90 2.83 -3.38 -36.46
N THR A 91 4.11 -3.42 -36.74
CA THR A 91 4.97 -4.55 -36.36
C THR A 91 5.67 -4.34 -35.02
N LEU A 92 5.54 -3.13 -34.41
CA LEU A 92 6.25 -2.80 -33.20
C LEU A 92 5.52 -3.35 -31.96
N VAL A 93 6.23 -4.15 -31.17
CA VAL A 93 5.79 -4.60 -29.86
C VAL A 93 6.89 -4.30 -28.86
N ILE A 94 6.54 -3.53 -27.81
CA ILE A 94 7.47 -3.18 -26.72
C ILE A 94 6.86 -3.67 -25.43
N ASN A 95 7.62 -4.40 -24.63
CA ASN A 95 7.23 -4.86 -23.30
C ASN A 95 8.16 -4.24 -22.25
N GLY A 96 7.62 -3.99 -21.08
CA GLY A 96 8.37 -3.57 -19.91
C GLY A 96 7.70 -4.07 -18.64
N SER A 97 8.49 -4.28 -17.59
CA SER A 97 7.97 -4.64 -16.27
C SER A 97 8.89 -4.13 -15.19
N ASP A 98 8.31 -3.80 -14.05
CA ASP A 98 9.05 -3.51 -12.83
C ASP A 98 8.22 -3.86 -11.60
N LYS A 99 8.86 -3.93 -10.44
CA LYS A 99 8.24 -4.23 -9.17
C LYS A 99 8.22 -3.02 -8.27
N PHE A 100 7.20 -2.94 -7.43
CA PHE A 100 7.13 -1.94 -6.38
C PHE A 100 6.58 -2.55 -5.09
N VAL A 101 6.95 -1.96 -3.96
CA VAL A 101 6.46 -2.34 -2.64
C VAL A 101 5.51 -1.26 -2.15
N SER A 102 4.31 -1.68 -1.75
CA SER A 102 3.36 -0.85 -1.02
C SER A 102 3.38 -1.25 0.46
N ALA A 103 3.50 -0.28 1.34
CA ALA A 103 3.50 -0.49 2.78
C ALA A 103 2.33 0.25 3.44
N PRO A 104 1.85 -0.21 4.61
CA PRO A 104 0.87 0.55 5.39
C PRO A 104 1.39 1.94 5.73
N ALA A 105 0.50 2.92 5.86
CA ALA A 105 0.83 4.24 6.41
C ALA A 105 1.23 4.13 7.89
N GLY A 106 0.68 3.14 8.60
CA GLY A 106 1.05 2.83 9.97
C GLY A 106 0.13 1.78 10.60
N LEU A 107 0.25 1.64 11.91
CA LEU A 107 -0.50 0.68 12.70
C LEU A 107 -1.50 1.41 13.61
N CYS A 108 -2.73 0.95 13.61
CA CYS A 108 -3.72 1.33 14.61
C CYS A 108 -3.70 0.29 15.74
N ILE A 109 -3.54 0.75 16.97
CA ILE A 109 -3.55 -0.09 18.17
C ILE A 109 -4.76 0.29 19.02
N GLN A 110 -5.67 -0.65 19.20
CA GLN A 110 -6.91 -0.44 19.93
C GLN A 110 -7.00 -1.43 21.10
N PRO A 111 -6.99 -0.96 22.36
CA PRO A 111 -7.31 -1.82 23.50
C PRO A 111 -8.79 -2.19 23.49
N GLU A 112 -9.17 -3.25 24.23
CA GLU A 112 -10.57 -3.71 24.36
C GLU A 112 -11.52 -2.61 24.86
N ALA A 113 -11.02 -1.70 25.67
CA ALA A 113 -11.77 -0.53 26.15
C ALA A 113 -10.80 0.64 26.40
N THR A 114 -11.32 1.84 26.29
CA THR A 114 -10.56 3.06 26.53
C THR A 114 -11.16 3.84 27.69
N CYS A 115 -10.29 4.33 28.57
CA CYS A 115 -10.64 5.21 29.67
C CYS A 115 -9.61 6.33 29.73
N SER A 116 -10.07 7.58 29.74
CA SER A 116 -9.17 8.70 29.92
C SER A 116 -8.63 8.73 31.36
N ALA A 117 -7.29 8.90 31.46
CA ALA A 117 -6.69 9.09 32.79
C ALA A 117 -7.37 10.24 33.53
N ALA A 118 -7.52 10.08 34.83
CA ALA A 118 -8.18 11.05 35.74
C ALA A 118 -9.68 11.31 35.47
N ASN A 119 -10.36 10.47 34.72
CA ASN A 119 -11.81 10.51 34.57
C ASN A 119 -12.47 9.69 35.70
N ALA A 120 -12.98 10.37 36.76
CA ALA A 120 -13.57 9.73 37.92
C ALA A 120 -14.87 8.93 37.62
N SER A 121 -15.54 9.22 36.49
CA SER A 121 -16.74 8.50 36.06
C SER A 121 -16.43 7.29 35.17
N CYS A 122 -15.17 7.12 34.76
CA CYS A 122 -14.73 6.00 33.94
C CYS A 122 -14.52 4.77 34.82
N PRO A 123 -15.21 3.65 34.60
CA PRO A 123 -14.92 2.43 35.34
C PRO A 123 -13.46 1.98 35.06
N ALA A 124 -12.83 1.40 36.07
CA ALA A 124 -11.49 0.82 35.88
C ALA A 124 -11.51 -0.20 34.74
N PHE A 125 -10.66 0.00 33.78
CA PHE A 125 -10.57 -0.91 32.61
C PHE A 125 -10.09 -2.30 33.03
N ARG A 126 -8.99 -2.35 33.79
CA ARG A 126 -8.39 -3.58 34.34
C ARG A 126 -7.80 -3.29 35.72
N ARG A 127 -7.68 -4.34 36.54
CA ARG A 127 -6.93 -4.25 37.80
C ARG A 127 -5.45 -4.23 37.52
N ALA A 128 -4.68 -3.64 38.39
CA ALA A 128 -3.21 -3.69 38.27
C ALA A 128 -2.72 -5.15 38.29
N GLY A 129 -1.94 -5.53 37.28
CA GLY A 129 -1.45 -6.90 37.09
C GLY A 129 -2.39 -7.82 36.31
N GLU A 130 -3.55 -7.35 35.88
CA GLU A 130 -4.47 -8.11 35.02
C GLU A 130 -4.14 -7.89 33.55
N ASP A 131 -4.05 -8.97 32.79
CA ASP A 131 -3.82 -8.92 31.35
C ASP A 131 -5.03 -8.34 30.59
N PHE A 132 -4.76 -7.70 29.46
CA PHE A 132 -5.80 -7.24 28.54
C PHE A 132 -5.35 -7.39 27.09
N SER A 133 -6.32 -7.55 26.21
CA SER A 133 -6.06 -7.68 24.77
C SER A 133 -5.97 -6.31 24.10
N VAL A 134 -5.12 -6.23 23.09
CA VAL A 134 -5.08 -5.12 22.14
C VAL A 134 -5.25 -5.68 20.74
N LYS A 135 -6.04 -4.97 19.93
CA LYS A 135 -6.16 -5.23 18.50
C LYS A 135 -5.18 -4.32 17.77
N ILE A 136 -4.42 -4.90 16.86
CA ILE A 136 -3.48 -4.17 16.01
C ILE A 136 -3.90 -4.36 14.55
N SER A 137 -4.09 -3.27 13.82
CA SER A 137 -4.42 -3.31 12.40
C SER A 137 -3.49 -2.42 11.59
N ALA A 138 -3.07 -2.92 10.44
CA ALA A 138 -2.27 -2.17 9.49
C ALA A 138 -3.20 -1.34 8.60
N ARG A 139 -2.90 -0.04 8.45
CA ARG A 139 -3.78 0.95 7.80
C ARG A 139 -3.14 1.58 6.58
N ALA A 140 -3.92 1.67 5.51
CA ALA A 140 -3.53 2.36 4.29
C ALA A 140 -3.43 3.88 4.51
N TRP A 141 -2.65 4.55 3.66
CA TRP A 141 -2.63 6.00 3.60
C TRP A 141 -4.00 6.55 3.14
N GLN A 142 -4.45 7.63 3.75
CA GLN A 142 -5.66 8.35 3.38
C GLN A 142 -5.34 9.79 2.97
N GLN A 143 -4.55 10.49 3.79
CA GLN A 143 -4.16 11.88 3.57
C GLN A 143 -2.84 12.20 4.26
N ASP A 144 -2.20 13.29 3.85
CA ASP A 144 -1.01 13.79 4.52
C ASP A 144 -1.37 14.36 5.91
N ASN A 145 -0.44 14.20 6.86
CA ASN A 145 -0.57 14.65 8.25
C ASN A 145 -1.75 14.02 9.00
N ASP A 146 -2.16 12.83 8.63
CA ASP A 146 -3.15 12.05 9.35
C ASP A 146 -2.61 11.67 10.74
N THR A 147 -3.29 12.11 11.78
CA THR A 147 -2.92 11.86 13.19
C THR A 147 -3.74 10.76 13.84
N ASP A 148 -4.76 10.24 13.16
CA ASP A 148 -5.64 9.17 13.64
C ASP A 148 -5.80 8.06 12.61
N LEU A 149 -4.82 7.19 12.53
CA LEU A 149 -4.84 6.03 11.63
C LEU A 149 -5.95 5.01 11.94
N CYS A 150 -6.61 5.13 13.10
CA CYS A 150 -7.70 4.23 13.48
C CYS A 150 -9.03 4.58 12.82
N THR A 151 -9.20 5.82 12.36
CA THR A 151 -10.47 6.33 11.83
C THR A 151 -10.35 6.67 10.34
N GLY A 152 -11.19 6.07 9.51
CA GLY A 152 -11.27 6.38 8.09
C GLY A 152 -10.28 5.65 7.20
N ASN A 153 -9.09 5.29 7.70
CA ASN A 153 -8.07 4.60 6.91
C ASN A 153 -8.46 3.15 6.60
N GLY A 154 -8.30 2.76 5.34
CA GLY A 154 -8.54 1.38 4.89
C GLY A 154 -7.60 0.38 5.57
N LEU A 155 -8.04 -0.87 5.69
CA LEU A 155 -7.19 -1.98 6.11
C LEU A 155 -6.24 -2.40 4.99
N THR A 156 -5.07 -2.94 5.37
CA THR A 156 -4.12 -3.56 4.43
C THR A 156 -3.91 -5.04 4.77
N PRO A 157 -4.88 -5.91 4.40
CA PRO A 157 -4.89 -7.33 4.75
C PRO A 157 -3.66 -8.12 4.30
N ASN A 158 -3.02 -7.72 3.21
CA ASN A 158 -1.81 -8.38 2.71
C ASN A 158 -0.53 -8.02 3.48
N PHE A 159 -0.62 -7.12 4.47
CA PHE A 159 0.57 -6.75 5.25
C PHE A 159 1.06 -7.91 6.11
N ALA A 160 2.35 -8.19 6.02
CA ALA A 160 3.05 -9.12 6.89
C ALA A 160 4.43 -8.57 7.22
N LEU A 161 4.77 -8.57 8.51
CA LEU A 161 6.09 -8.16 8.98
C LEU A 161 6.36 -8.79 10.34
N SER A 162 7.49 -9.47 10.46
CA SER A 162 7.93 -10.07 11.73
C SER A 162 8.76 -9.11 12.57
N GLY A 163 8.72 -9.30 13.89
CA GLY A 163 9.56 -8.58 14.83
C GLY A 163 9.22 -7.11 15.01
N ILE A 164 7.95 -6.72 14.81
CA ILE A 164 7.51 -5.34 15.07
C ILE A 164 7.65 -5.04 16.56
N ALA A 165 8.51 -4.07 16.90
CA ALA A 165 8.78 -3.71 18.28
C ALA A 165 7.57 -3.08 18.96
N LEU A 166 7.31 -3.50 20.19
CA LEU A 166 6.27 -2.94 21.07
C LEU A 166 6.94 -2.18 22.22
N GLY A 167 6.37 -1.04 22.57
CA GLY A 167 6.81 -0.23 23.69
C GLY A 167 5.61 0.33 24.46
N SER A 168 5.86 0.84 25.67
CA SER A 168 4.88 1.53 26.48
C SER A 168 5.39 2.90 26.91
N GLN A 169 4.47 3.83 27.06
CA GLN A 169 4.75 5.15 27.63
C GLN A 169 3.78 5.43 28.75
N LEU A 170 4.32 5.76 29.92
CA LEU A 170 3.50 6.20 31.05
C LEU A 170 3.02 7.62 30.80
N LEU A 171 1.70 7.81 30.73
CA LEU A 171 1.08 9.14 30.59
C LEU A 171 0.74 9.76 31.94
N ALA A 172 0.40 8.93 32.94
CA ALA A 172 0.06 9.36 34.31
C ALA A 172 0.39 8.19 35.29
N PRO A 173 0.84 8.48 36.51
CA PRO A 173 1.15 9.81 37.06
C PRO A 173 2.43 10.42 36.47
N GLN A 174 2.51 11.75 36.40
CA GLN A 174 3.70 12.43 35.93
C GLN A 174 4.92 12.12 36.83
N GLY A 175 6.07 11.91 36.20
CA GLY A 175 7.31 11.57 36.89
C GLY A 175 7.45 10.10 37.29
N GLY A 176 6.50 9.26 36.95
CA GLY A 176 6.63 7.80 37.07
C GLY A 176 7.59 7.18 36.04
N ALA A 177 8.01 5.97 36.28
CA ALA A 177 8.80 5.19 35.32
C ALA A 177 7.88 4.42 34.37
N ASN A 178 8.27 4.32 33.08
CA ASN A 178 7.58 3.45 32.14
C ASN A 178 7.68 1.99 32.60
N GLY A 179 6.54 1.28 32.56
CA GLY A 179 6.55 -0.17 32.74
C GLY A 179 7.17 -0.87 31.53
N ALA A 180 7.77 -2.02 31.75
CA ALA A 180 8.22 -2.89 30.66
C ALA A 180 7.01 -3.61 30.04
N VAL A 181 6.99 -3.72 28.69
CA VAL A 181 6.07 -4.62 27.99
C VAL A 181 6.63 -6.03 28.08
N THR A 182 5.83 -6.99 28.52
CA THR A 182 6.24 -8.39 28.64
C THR A 182 6.61 -8.98 27.26
N THR A 183 5.84 -8.61 26.24
CA THR A 183 6.11 -8.98 24.85
C THR A 183 6.74 -7.79 24.14
N ALA A 184 8.05 -7.88 23.87
CA ALA A 184 8.82 -6.77 23.30
C ALA A 184 8.58 -6.59 21.77
N SER A 185 8.04 -7.61 21.10
CA SER A 185 7.72 -7.55 19.68
C SER A 185 6.61 -8.53 19.33
N TYR A 186 5.99 -8.33 18.18
CA TYR A 186 5.00 -9.26 17.62
C TYR A 186 5.20 -9.40 16.10
N ASP A 187 4.65 -10.48 15.56
CA ASP A 187 4.61 -10.73 14.12
C ASP A 187 3.21 -10.39 13.58
N HIS A 188 3.14 -9.47 12.63
CA HIS A 188 1.91 -9.20 11.89
C HIS A 188 1.83 -10.15 10.71
N ILE A 189 0.75 -10.91 10.62
CA ILE A 189 0.54 -11.93 9.60
C ILE A 189 -0.57 -11.46 8.66
N ALA A 190 -0.32 -11.56 7.34
CA ALA A 190 -1.34 -11.27 6.35
C ALA A 190 -2.58 -12.14 6.56
N ASN A 191 -3.73 -11.52 6.70
CA ASN A 191 -5.01 -12.21 6.92
C ASN A 191 -6.19 -11.38 6.41
N ALA A 192 -7.31 -12.04 6.11
CA ALA A 192 -8.48 -11.40 5.51
C ALA A 192 -9.11 -10.28 6.35
N SER A 193 -8.93 -10.31 7.69
CA SER A 193 -9.42 -9.25 8.56
C SER A 193 -8.50 -8.01 8.60
N GLY A 194 -7.23 -8.15 8.19
CA GLY A 194 -6.22 -7.11 8.33
C GLY A 194 -5.87 -6.74 9.78
N GLU A 195 -6.24 -7.60 10.73
CA GLU A 195 -6.17 -7.34 12.17
C GLU A 195 -5.49 -8.51 12.92
N MET A 196 -4.73 -8.17 13.94
CA MET A 196 -4.09 -9.10 14.87
C MET A 196 -4.54 -8.81 16.29
#